data_7eead57be9663e496bcf070633f18513
#
_entry.id   7eead57be9663e496bcf070633f18513
#
_cell.length_a   1.000
_cell.length_b   1.000
_cell.length_c   1.000
_cell.angle_alpha   90.00
_cell.angle_beta   90.00
_cell.angle_gamma   90.00
#
_symmetry.space_group_name_H-M   'P 1'
#
loop_
_entity.id
_entity.type
_entity.pdbx_description
1 polymer ?
#
loop_
_entity_poly.entity_id
_entity_poly.type
_entity_poly.pdbx_seq_one_letter_code
_entity_poly.pdbx_strand_id
1 'polypeptide(L)'
;TEKGKAWIHATPISKEVFKEHFFILSKTFSAIFSEGLGVVSGPRIACLMLERISSDMNIWDGEKGVRNTLVNEIIRLANLVYPVEGKGYDTIPLDMALERGIVEFDDVAGELVFFTCVSSINTPEQTEQMMLVVSGMWNSRTSSLSLTEWIASLPTLKPVASSGATASTLSATSSTTQPETDSVTSGQIPV
;
A
#
# COMPACT_ATOMS: atom_id res chain seq x y z
N THR A 1 -11.29 6.02 7.89
CA THR A 1 -12.00 7.18 8.47
C THR A 1 -13.35 7.33 7.79
N GLU A 2 -14.39 7.79 8.48
CA GLU A 2 -15.75 8.02 7.95
C GLU A 2 -15.80 9.00 6.75
N LYS A 3 -14.71 9.72 6.49
CA LYS A 3 -14.61 10.78 5.47
C LYS A 3 -13.86 10.42 4.20
N GLY A 4 -13.47 9.17 4.01
CA GLY A 4 -12.80 8.74 2.78
C GLY A 4 -11.64 7.79 3.04
N LYS A 5 -11.01 7.32 1.95
CA LYS A 5 -9.93 6.35 2.00
C LYS A 5 -8.62 7.05 2.35
N ALA A 6 -8.00 6.65 3.47
CA ALA A 6 -6.65 7.06 3.82
C ALA A 6 -5.63 6.07 3.23
N TRP A 7 -4.40 6.53 3.06
CA TRP A 7 -3.31 5.77 2.48
C TRP A 7 -2.08 5.87 3.37
N ILE A 8 -1.24 4.86 3.34
CA ILE A 8 0.10 4.95 3.89
C ILE A 8 1.08 4.93 2.72
N HIS A 9 1.90 5.97 2.66
CA HIS A 9 3.02 6.06 1.74
C HIS A 9 4.28 5.70 2.51
N ALA A 10 4.98 4.65 2.10
CA ALA A 10 6.21 4.17 2.71
C ALA A 10 7.37 4.22 1.70
N THR A 11 8.55 4.58 2.17
CA THR A 11 9.79 4.53 1.39
C THR A 11 10.67 3.38 1.88
N PRO A 12 11.46 2.74 0.99
CA PRO A 12 12.40 1.69 1.38
C PRO A 12 13.43 2.19 2.39
N ILE A 13 13.91 1.28 3.25
CA ILE A 13 15.03 1.55 4.17
C ILE A 13 16.33 1.81 3.41
N SER A 14 17.26 2.51 4.05
CA SER A 14 18.58 2.77 3.49
C SER A 14 19.43 1.49 3.40
N LYS A 15 20.49 1.54 2.56
CA LYS A 15 21.44 0.42 2.44
C LYS A 15 22.17 0.13 3.75
N GLU A 16 22.41 1.14 4.56
CA GLU A 16 23.06 1.04 5.86
C GLU A 16 22.17 0.27 6.83
N VAL A 17 20.91 0.65 6.96
CA VAL A 17 19.91 -0.04 7.79
C VAL A 17 19.70 -1.48 7.29
N PHE A 18 19.64 -1.68 5.97
CA PHE A 18 19.57 -3.03 5.42
C PHE A 18 20.76 -3.90 5.82
N LYS A 19 21.99 -3.39 5.73
CA LYS A 19 23.21 -4.14 6.12
C LYS A 19 23.19 -4.51 7.60
N GLU A 20 22.76 -3.61 8.46
CA GLU A 20 22.64 -3.86 9.90
C GLU A 20 21.62 -4.97 10.19
N HIS A 21 20.50 -4.96 9.49
CA HIS A 21 19.39 -5.88 9.75
C HIS A 21 19.24 -7.01 8.72
N PHE A 22 20.23 -7.17 7.82
CA PHE A 22 20.19 -8.15 6.72
C PHE A 22 19.77 -9.55 7.16
N PHE A 23 20.35 -10.06 8.24
CA PHE A 23 20.12 -11.42 8.69
C PHE A 23 18.66 -11.64 9.11
N ILE A 24 18.12 -10.71 9.90
CA ILE A 24 16.74 -10.83 10.40
C ILE A 24 15.72 -10.60 9.29
N LEU A 25 15.95 -9.65 8.39
CA LEU A 25 15.12 -9.42 7.22
C LEU A 25 15.09 -10.64 6.29
N SER A 26 16.24 -11.25 6.02
CA SER A 26 16.32 -12.46 5.18
C SER A 26 15.63 -13.65 5.82
N LYS A 27 15.75 -13.85 7.13
CA LYS A 27 15.01 -14.90 7.85
C LYS A 27 13.52 -14.67 7.83
N THR A 28 13.08 -13.43 8.06
CA THR A 28 11.66 -13.08 8.04
C THR A 28 11.07 -13.28 6.64
N PHE A 29 11.76 -12.82 5.60
CA PHE A 29 11.37 -13.05 4.21
C PHE A 29 11.23 -14.54 3.91
N SER A 30 12.25 -15.34 4.23
CA SER A 30 12.21 -16.79 4.02
C SER A 30 11.04 -17.45 4.78
N ALA A 31 10.80 -17.06 6.03
CA ALA A 31 9.70 -17.61 6.82
C ALA A 31 8.33 -17.29 6.22
N ILE A 32 8.12 -16.05 5.73
CA ILE A 32 6.87 -15.65 5.08
C ILE A 32 6.58 -16.51 3.84
N PHE A 33 7.62 -16.84 3.05
CA PHE A 33 7.44 -17.55 1.79
C PHE A 33 7.56 -19.07 1.90
N SER A 34 8.25 -19.62 2.91
CA SER A 34 8.42 -21.07 3.09
C SER A 34 7.12 -21.80 3.42
N GLU A 35 6.20 -21.15 4.09
CA GLU A 35 4.90 -21.72 4.47
C GLU A 35 3.87 -21.70 3.31
N GLY A 36 4.26 -21.23 2.12
CA GLY A 36 3.36 -21.13 0.97
C GLY A 36 2.26 -20.07 1.10
N LEU A 37 2.30 -19.25 2.15
CA LEU A 37 1.32 -18.20 2.46
C LEU A 37 1.76 -16.80 2.02
N GLY A 38 2.97 -16.68 1.48
CA GLY A 38 3.65 -15.40 1.25
C GLY A 38 2.85 -14.34 0.52
N VAL A 39 2.10 -14.70 -0.51
CA VAL A 39 1.29 -13.76 -1.28
C VAL A 39 -0.05 -13.46 -0.60
N VAL A 40 -0.67 -14.49 0.00
CA VAL A 40 -2.03 -14.38 0.55
C VAL A 40 -2.03 -13.74 1.94
N SER A 41 -1.11 -14.17 2.80
CA SER A 41 -1.08 -13.78 4.21
C SER A 41 0.16 -12.98 4.60
N GLY A 42 1.17 -12.91 3.72
CA GLY A 42 2.44 -12.27 4.00
C GLY A 42 2.32 -10.86 4.57
N PRO A 43 1.55 -9.96 3.94
CA PRO A 43 1.37 -8.60 4.47
C PRO A 43 0.80 -8.56 5.88
N ARG A 44 -0.03 -9.52 6.23
CA ARG A 44 -0.67 -9.55 7.56
C ARG A 44 0.22 -10.14 8.64
N ILE A 45 1.05 -11.11 8.29
CA ILE A 45 1.84 -11.88 9.27
C ILE A 45 3.31 -11.43 9.36
N ALA A 46 3.78 -10.57 8.46
CA ALA A 46 5.19 -10.23 8.37
C ALA A 46 5.75 -9.63 9.67
N CYS A 47 5.01 -8.73 10.32
CA CYS A 47 5.44 -8.14 11.59
C CYS A 47 5.47 -9.18 12.70
N LEU A 48 4.48 -10.06 12.78
CA LEU A 48 4.44 -11.16 13.75
C LEU A 48 5.60 -12.14 13.55
N MET A 49 5.95 -12.44 12.29
CA MET A 49 7.09 -13.29 11.97
C MET A 49 8.42 -12.62 12.35
N LEU A 50 8.57 -11.33 12.07
CA LEU A 50 9.73 -10.56 12.48
C LEU A 50 9.90 -10.56 14.00
N GLU A 51 8.83 -10.26 14.74
CA GLU A 51 8.80 -10.28 16.20
C GLU A 51 9.16 -11.66 16.74
N ARG A 52 8.49 -12.71 16.25
CA ARG A 52 8.72 -14.08 16.71
C ARG A 52 10.17 -14.52 16.51
N ILE A 53 10.71 -14.35 15.29
CA ILE A 53 12.08 -14.75 14.98
C ILE A 53 13.08 -13.94 15.80
N SER A 54 12.86 -12.64 15.97
CA SER A 54 13.72 -11.77 16.75
C SER A 54 13.69 -12.09 18.25
N SER A 55 12.51 -12.44 18.77
CA SER A 55 12.33 -12.86 20.16
C SER A 55 13.03 -14.20 20.44
N ASP A 56 12.88 -15.18 19.54
CA ASP A 56 13.56 -16.48 19.65
C ASP A 56 15.10 -16.33 19.63
N MET A 57 15.60 -15.25 19.04
CA MET A 57 17.02 -14.88 19.02
C MET A 57 17.44 -13.94 20.18
N ASN A 58 16.51 -13.53 21.05
CA ASN A 58 16.72 -12.55 22.12
C ASN A 58 17.24 -11.19 21.64
N ILE A 59 16.81 -10.74 20.45
CA ILE A 59 17.18 -9.44 19.86
C ILE A 59 15.99 -8.54 19.56
N TRP A 60 14.78 -8.88 20.03
CA TRP A 60 13.58 -8.07 19.79
C TRP A 60 13.58 -6.79 20.59
N ASP A 61 13.78 -6.90 21.90
CA ASP A 61 13.71 -5.80 22.87
C ASP A 61 15.09 -5.22 23.21
N GLY A 62 15.06 -4.07 23.86
CA GLY A 62 16.27 -3.34 24.29
C GLY A 62 16.62 -2.19 23.36
N GLU A 63 17.55 -1.34 23.77
CA GLU A 63 17.93 -0.12 23.04
C GLU A 63 18.39 -0.42 21.59
N LYS A 64 19.12 -1.53 21.42
CA LYS A 64 19.58 -2.03 20.11
C LYS A 64 18.70 -3.14 19.53
N GLY A 65 17.53 -3.36 20.13
CA GLY A 65 16.58 -4.37 19.67
C GLY A 65 15.96 -4.04 18.31
N VAL A 66 15.54 -5.06 17.59
CA VAL A 66 14.91 -4.94 16.27
C VAL A 66 13.70 -4.02 16.32
N ARG A 67 12.91 -4.07 17.41
CA ARG A 67 11.77 -3.19 17.62
C ARG A 67 12.19 -1.72 17.61
N ASN A 68 13.23 -1.36 18.35
CA ASN A 68 13.66 0.02 18.55
C ASN A 68 14.54 0.57 17.43
N THR A 69 15.15 -0.30 16.64
CA THR A 69 16.00 0.07 15.51
C THR A 69 15.25 -0.06 14.18
N LEU A 70 14.99 -1.28 13.72
CA LEU A 70 14.40 -1.54 12.42
C LEU A 70 12.93 -1.11 12.34
N VAL A 71 12.08 -1.51 13.31
CA VAL A 71 10.64 -1.21 13.23
C VAL A 71 10.39 0.30 13.36
N ASN A 72 11.07 0.98 14.27
CA ASN A 72 10.96 2.43 14.39
C ASN A 72 11.44 3.15 13.11
N GLU A 73 12.49 2.66 12.46
CA GLU A 73 12.94 3.21 11.20
C GLU A 73 11.92 3.01 10.07
N ILE A 74 11.30 1.84 9.98
CA ILE A 74 10.22 1.57 9.03
C ILE A 74 9.06 2.55 9.23
N ILE A 75 8.64 2.79 10.47
CA ILE A 75 7.58 3.74 10.81
C ILE A 75 7.99 5.16 10.43
N ARG A 76 9.21 5.57 10.75
CA ARG A 76 9.77 6.89 10.43
C ARG A 76 9.79 7.19 8.94
N LEU A 77 9.94 6.16 8.10
CA LEU A 77 9.95 6.26 6.64
C LEU A 77 8.57 6.24 6.02
N ALA A 78 7.51 6.24 6.82
CA ALA A 78 6.13 6.18 6.36
C ALA A 78 5.35 7.45 6.73
N ASN A 79 4.37 7.79 5.89
CA ASN A 79 3.45 8.90 6.10
C ASN A 79 2.01 8.44 5.91
N LEU A 80 1.13 8.88 6.78
CA LEU A 80 -0.31 8.76 6.60
C LEU A 80 -0.79 9.90 5.70
N VAL A 81 -1.47 9.57 4.60
CA VAL A 81 -2.09 10.51 3.66
C VAL A 81 -3.61 10.35 3.76
N TYR A 82 -4.32 11.42 4.05
CA TYR A 82 -5.74 11.38 4.30
C TYR A 82 -6.48 12.53 3.61
N PRO A 83 -7.76 12.31 3.23
CA PRO A 83 -8.54 13.34 2.59
C PRO A 83 -8.94 14.44 3.58
N VAL A 84 -8.84 15.70 3.12
CA VAL A 84 -9.28 16.89 3.86
C VAL A 84 -10.32 17.61 3.03
N GLU A 85 -11.46 17.88 3.63
CA GLU A 85 -12.58 18.55 2.95
C GLU A 85 -12.15 19.94 2.44
N GLY A 86 -12.37 20.19 1.16
CA GLY A 86 -12.02 21.44 0.49
C GLY A 86 -10.52 21.66 0.20
N LYS A 87 -9.62 20.78 0.65
CA LYS A 87 -8.16 20.91 0.44
C LYS A 87 -7.53 19.76 -0.39
N GLY A 88 -8.26 18.68 -0.63
CA GLY A 88 -7.70 17.48 -1.26
C GLY A 88 -7.10 16.53 -0.23
N TYR A 89 -5.81 16.31 -0.24
CA TYR A 89 -5.13 15.39 0.69
C TYR A 89 -4.10 16.14 1.53
N ASP A 90 -3.97 15.73 2.79
CA ASP A 90 -2.95 16.18 3.73
C ASP A 90 -2.14 15.00 4.22
N THR A 91 -0.99 15.27 4.81
CA THR A 91 -0.06 14.23 5.28
C THR A 91 0.38 14.48 6.71
N ILE A 92 0.61 13.39 7.42
CA ILE A 92 1.24 13.40 8.75
C ILE A 92 2.25 12.25 8.81
N PRO A 93 3.45 12.42 9.41
CA PRO A 93 4.36 11.33 9.71
C PRO A 93 3.64 10.20 10.46
N LEU A 94 3.92 8.95 10.11
CA LEU A 94 3.18 7.81 10.65
C LEU A 94 3.40 7.65 12.15
N ASP A 95 4.59 7.92 12.66
CA ASP A 95 4.89 7.95 14.11
C ASP A 95 3.94 8.88 14.87
N MET A 96 3.74 10.10 14.35
CA MET A 96 2.80 11.06 14.94
C MET A 96 1.34 10.60 14.81
N ALA A 97 0.98 9.89 13.75
CA ALA A 97 -0.37 9.35 13.58
C ALA A 97 -0.66 8.25 14.61
N LEU A 98 0.32 7.41 14.88
CA LEU A 98 0.27 6.36 15.90
C LEU A 98 0.19 6.95 17.31
N GLU A 99 1.04 7.93 17.63
CA GLU A 99 1.02 8.62 18.94
C GLU A 99 -0.33 9.30 19.25
N ARG A 100 -1.00 9.82 18.21
CA ARG A 100 -2.32 10.45 18.32
C ARG A 100 -3.49 9.47 18.28
N GLY A 101 -3.23 8.18 18.12
CA GLY A 101 -4.28 7.16 17.99
C GLY A 101 -5.17 7.34 16.74
N ILE A 102 -4.64 7.96 15.67
CA ILE A 102 -5.35 8.09 14.39
C ILE A 102 -5.34 6.76 13.63
N VAL A 103 -4.27 5.99 13.82
CA VAL A 103 -4.04 4.67 13.24
C VAL A 103 -3.50 3.76 14.34
N GLU A 104 -3.93 2.52 14.38
CA GLU A 104 -3.38 1.50 15.28
C GLU A 104 -2.17 0.84 14.62
N PHE A 105 -1.15 0.53 15.45
CA PHE A 105 0.08 -0.10 14.96
C PHE A 105 -0.18 -1.43 14.26
N ASP A 106 -1.04 -2.27 14.84
CA ASP A 106 -1.33 -3.61 14.33
C ASP A 106 -2.04 -3.59 12.96
N ASP A 107 -2.72 -2.48 12.64
CA ASP A 107 -3.40 -2.33 11.35
C ASP A 107 -2.42 -2.11 10.17
N VAL A 108 -1.21 -1.63 10.46
CA VAL A 108 -0.27 -1.16 9.42
C VAL A 108 1.09 -1.85 9.45
N ALA A 109 1.53 -2.33 10.60
CA ALA A 109 2.88 -2.86 10.80
C ALA A 109 3.16 -4.08 9.91
N GLY A 110 2.18 -4.95 9.73
CA GLY A 110 2.33 -6.14 8.88
C GLY A 110 2.67 -5.78 7.44
N GLU A 111 1.90 -4.89 6.83
CA GLU A 111 2.12 -4.46 5.44
C GLU A 111 3.44 -3.70 5.27
N LEU A 112 3.80 -2.85 6.23
CA LEU A 112 5.06 -2.10 6.21
C LEU A 112 6.28 -3.01 6.32
N VAL A 113 6.26 -3.97 7.24
CA VAL A 113 7.34 -4.97 7.38
C VAL A 113 7.42 -5.85 6.13
N PHE A 114 6.29 -6.29 5.59
CA PHE A 114 6.26 -7.06 4.35
C PHE A 114 6.90 -6.29 3.19
N PHE A 115 6.48 -5.06 2.96
CA PHE A 115 7.07 -4.18 1.95
C PHE A 115 8.57 -4.00 2.15
N THR A 116 9.01 -3.79 3.40
CA THR A 116 10.43 -3.64 3.73
C THR A 116 11.22 -4.91 3.41
N CYS A 117 10.72 -6.09 3.78
CA CYS A 117 11.36 -7.36 3.44
C CYS A 117 11.48 -7.54 1.92
N VAL A 118 10.40 -7.28 1.20
CA VAL A 118 10.38 -7.44 -0.27
C VAL A 118 11.30 -6.44 -0.95
N SER A 119 11.19 -5.15 -0.61
CA SER A 119 11.96 -4.08 -1.27
C SER A 119 13.45 -4.08 -0.95
N SER A 120 13.84 -4.64 0.21
CA SER A 120 15.24 -4.68 0.63
C SER A 120 16.02 -5.85 0.03
N ILE A 121 15.37 -6.95 -0.30
CA ILE A 121 16.01 -8.20 -0.75
C ILE A 121 15.97 -8.31 -2.28
N ASN A 122 14.97 -7.73 -2.91
CA ASN A 122 14.76 -7.83 -4.35
C ASN A 122 15.20 -6.57 -5.09
N THR A 123 15.37 -6.70 -6.42
CA THR A 123 15.54 -5.53 -7.27
C THR A 123 14.23 -4.72 -7.36
N PRO A 124 14.27 -3.44 -7.79
CA PRO A 124 13.03 -2.66 -7.97
C PRO A 124 12.00 -3.37 -8.87
N GLU A 125 12.44 -3.98 -9.96
CA GLU A 125 11.58 -4.70 -10.91
C GLU A 125 10.94 -5.95 -10.28
N GLN A 126 11.71 -6.72 -9.50
CA GLN A 126 11.21 -7.87 -8.76
C GLN A 126 10.23 -7.45 -7.67
N THR A 127 10.54 -6.36 -6.97
CA THR A 127 9.65 -5.77 -5.95
C THR A 127 8.32 -5.37 -6.56
N GLU A 128 8.34 -4.68 -7.72
CA GLU A 128 7.13 -4.30 -8.43
C GLU A 128 6.29 -5.52 -8.83
N GLN A 129 6.91 -6.56 -9.38
CA GLN A 129 6.22 -7.79 -9.76
C GLN A 129 5.58 -8.49 -8.56
N MET A 130 6.30 -8.61 -7.44
CA MET A 130 5.77 -9.21 -6.21
C MET A 130 4.61 -8.39 -5.65
N MET A 131 4.76 -7.08 -5.62
CA MET A 131 3.72 -6.17 -5.11
C MET A 131 2.50 -6.11 -6.03
N LEU A 132 2.63 -6.32 -7.34
CA LEU A 132 1.49 -6.45 -8.24
C LEU A 132 0.60 -7.65 -7.90
N VAL A 133 1.20 -8.78 -7.54
CA VAL A 133 0.44 -9.97 -7.12
C VAL A 133 -0.31 -9.69 -5.81
N VAL A 134 0.34 -8.99 -4.89
CA VAL A 134 -0.25 -8.59 -3.58
C VAL A 134 -1.33 -7.51 -3.74
N SER A 135 -1.15 -6.59 -4.69
CA SER A 135 -2.00 -5.40 -4.83
C SER A 135 -3.47 -5.70 -5.06
N GLY A 136 -3.78 -6.78 -5.76
CA GLY A 136 -5.16 -7.21 -6.00
C GLY A 136 -5.91 -7.65 -4.73
N MET A 137 -5.18 -8.08 -3.71
CA MET A 137 -5.72 -8.59 -2.45
C MET A 137 -5.66 -7.56 -1.31
N TRP A 138 -4.60 -6.75 -1.29
CA TRP A 138 -4.28 -5.87 -0.16
C TRP A 138 -4.37 -4.38 -0.50
N ASN A 139 -4.81 -4.05 -1.73
CA ASN A 139 -4.98 -2.68 -2.17
C ASN A 139 -3.70 -1.81 -2.04
N SER A 140 -2.55 -2.46 -2.08
CA SER A 140 -1.22 -1.85 -2.06
C SER A 140 -0.71 -1.64 -3.48
N ARG A 141 0.08 -0.60 -3.70
CA ARG A 141 0.70 -0.32 -4.99
C ARG A 141 2.12 0.17 -4.80
N THR A 142 3.01 -0.25 -5.66
CA THR A 142 4.34 0.35 -5.78
C THR A 142 4.29 1.55 -6.72
N SER A 143 5.11 2.54 -6.44
CA SER A 143 5.26 3.73 -7.26
C SER A 143 6.69 4.24 -7.15
N SER A 144 7.24 4.75 -8.23
CA SER A 144 8.52 5.47 -8.25
C SER A 144 8.38 6.95 -7.91
N LEU A 145 7.16 7.42 -7.66
CA LEU A 145 6.86 8.82 -7.36
C LEU A 145 7.27 9.17 -5.94
N SER A 146 7.80 10.37 -5.76
CA SER A 146 7.94 10.96 -4.42
C SER A 146 6.58 11.15 -3.75
N LEU A 147 6.56 11.34 -2.43
CA LEU A 147 5.31 11.56 -1.67
C LEU A 147 4.47 12.69 -2.28
N THR A 148 5.10 13.81 -2.63
CA THR A 148 4.41 14.98 -3.21
C THR A 148 3.82 14.68 -4.59
N GLU A 149 4.59 14.04 -5.46
CA GLU A 149 4.12 13.65 -6.79
C GLU A 149 3.00 12.61 -6.71
N TRP A 150 3.14 11.67 -5.78
CA TRP A 150 2.13 10.65 -5.57
C TRP A 150 0.81 11.26 -5.06
N ILE A 151 0.85 12.19 -4.10
CA ILE A 151 -0.34 12.92 -3.62
C ILE A 151 -0.99 13.70 -4.77
N ALA A 152 -0.19 14.36 -5.62
CA ALA A 152 -0.71 15.08 -6.78
C ALA A 152 -1.38 14.15 -7.81
N SER A 153 -1.02 12.87 -7.84
CA SER A 153 -1.63 11.87 -8.72
C SER A 153 -2.96 11.28 -8.20
N LEU A 154 -3.29 11.52 -6.92
CA LEU A 154 -4.54 11.04 -6.34
C LEU A 154 -5.75 11.76 -6.94
N PRO A 155 -6.91 11.08 -7.04
CA PRO A 155 -8.11 11.71 -7.59
C PRO A 155 -8.52 12.93 -6.75
N THR A 156 -8.73 14.06 -7.42
CA THR A 156 -9.21 15.29 -6.77
C THR A 156 -10.54 15.01 -6.08
N LEU A 157 -10.62 15.30 -4.79
CA LEU A 157 -11.87 15.22 -4.05
C LEU A 157 -12.80 16.32 -4.59
N LYS A 158 -13.82 15.93 -5.35
CA LYS A 158 -14.87 16.87 -5.75
C LYS A 158 -15.57 17.35 -4.48
N PRO A 159 -15.76 18.67 -4.29
CA PRO A 159 -16.62 19.13 -3.21
C PRO A 159 -17.99 18.46 -3.39
N VAL A 160 -18.50 17.86 -2.34
CA VAL A 160 -19.88 17.36 -2.33
C VAL A 160 -20.75 18.60 -2.57
N ALA A 161 -21.28 18.71 -3.77
CA ALA A 161 -22.26 19.72 -4.07
C ALA A 161 -23.41 19.49 -3.10
N SER A 162 -23.56 20.41 -2.16
CA SER A 162 -24.74 20.52 -1.31
C SER A 162 -25.94 20.48 -2.25
N SER A 163 -26.69 19.40 -2.23
CA SER A 163 -27.95 19.29 -2.97
C SER A 163 -28.97 20.19 -2.31
N GLY A 164 -28.93 21.44 -2.73
CA GLY A 164 -30.00 22.43 -2.53
C GLY A 164 -30.86 22.46 -3.77
N ALA A 165 -31.99 21.90 -3.62
CA ALA A 165 -33.22 21.90 -4.35
C ALA A 165 -33.40 22.83 -5.59
N THR A 166 -34.21 22.28 -6.46
CA THR A 166 -35.28 22.81 -7.28
C THR A 166 -35.06 23.00 -8.78
N ALA A 167 -35.83 22.17 -9.40
CA ALA A 167 -36.84 22.46 -10.42
C ALA A 167 -36.42 22.66 -11.88
N SER A 168 -36.94 21.70 -12.64
CA SER A 168 -37.66 21.85 -13.90
C SER A 168 -37.07 22.68 -15.04
N THR A 169 -36.80 22.05 -16.15
CA THR A 169 -37.66 22.18 -17.32
C THR A 169 -37.26 21.20 -18.43
N LEU A 170 -38.30 20.60 -18.96
CA LEU A 170 -38.39 19.79 -20.16
C LEU A 170 -37.73 20.42 -21.39
N SER A 171 -37.09 19.60 -22.20
CA SER A 171 -37.49 19.53 -23.62
C SER A 171 -36.81 18.34 -24.30
N ALA A 172 -37.65 17.53 -24.83
CA ALA A 172 -37.32 16.46 -25.76
C ALA A 172 -36.84 17.02 -27.09
N THR A 173 -35.98 16.29 -27.78
CA THR A 173 -36.16 16.01 -29.21
C THR A 173 -35.31 14.85 -29.68
N SER A 174 -35.96 13.94 -30.30
CA SER A 174 -35.62 12.75 -31.05
C SER A 174 -34.58 12.97 -32.16
N SER A 175 -33.83 11.91 -32.49
CA SER A 175 -33.73 11.29 -33.81
C SER A 175 -32.54 10.32 -33.81
N THR A 176 -32.78 9.03 -33.79
CA THR A 176 -32.78 8.08 -34.92
C THR A 176 -31.62 8.20 -35.88
N THR A 177 -30.78 7.22 -35.91
CA THR A 177 -30.44 6.38 -37.10
C THR A 177 -29.42 5.31 -36.71
N GLN A 178 -29.83 4.05 -36.77
CA GLN A 178 -29.02 2.90 -37.14
C GLN A 178 -29.07 2.79 -38.67
N PRO A 179 -28.13 2.19 -39.38
CA PRO A 179 -28.12 0.74 -39.60
C PRO A 179 -26.74 0.11 -39.64
N GLU A 180 -26.69 -1.11 -39.16
CA GLU A 180 -26.58 -2.39 -39.91
C GLU A 180 -25.28 -2.67 -40.67
N THR A 181 -24.79 -3.81 -40.32
CA THR A 181 -24.34 -5.07 -40.99
C THR A 181 -22.88 -5.02 -41.41
N ASP A 182 -22.07 -6.03 -41.29
CA ASP A 182 -22.11 -7.47 -41.50
C ASP A 182 -20.75 -8.10 -41.18
N SER A 183 -20.84 -9.30 -40.71
CA SER A 183 -20.25 -10.57 -41.13
C SER A 183 -18.80 -10.88 -40.79
N VAL A 184 -18.69 -11.91 -39.96
CA VAL A 184 -18.11 -13.26 -40.18
C VAL A 184 -16.69 -13.32 -40.74
N THR A 185 -15.76 -13.95 -40.01
CA THR A 185 -15.07 -15.17 -40.44
C THR A 185 -14.14 -15.68 -39.35
N SER A 186 -14.46 -16.80 -38.80
CA SER A 186 -13.75 -18.04 -38.59
C SER A 186 -12.28 -18.11 -38.98
N GLY A 187 -11.45 -18.71 -38.11
CA GLY A 187 -10.12 -19.17 -38.49
C GLY A 187 -9.28 -19.65 -37.30
N GLN A 188 -9.53 -20.88 -36.86
CA GLN A 188 -8.59 -21.98 -36.65
C GLN A 188 -7.32 -21.74 -35.83
N ILE A 189 -7.25 -22.52 -34.77
CA ILE A 189 -6.05 -22.97 -34.04
C ILE A 189 -5.30 -24.02 -34.87
N PRO A 190 -3.96 -24.08 -34.82
CA PRO A 190 -3.24 -25.32 -34.89
C PRO A 190 -2.40 -25.58 -33.64
N VAL A 191 -2.57 -26.76 -33.18
CA VAL A 191 -1.74 -27.77 -32.50
C VAL A 191 -0.41 -27.28 -31.90
#